data_46f2643e166829133024dd660a3b54cc
#
_entry.id   46f2643e166829133024dd660a3b54cc
#
_cell.length_a   1.000
_cell.length_b   1.000
_cell.length_c   1.000
_cell.angle_alpha   90.00
_cell.angle_beta   90.00
_cell.angle_gamma   90.00
#
_symmetry.space_group_name_H-M   'P 1'
#
loop_
_entity.id
_entity.type
_entity.pdbx_description
1 polymer ?
#
loop_
_entity_poly.entity_id
_entity_poly.type
_entity_poly.pdbx_seq_one_letter_code
_entity_poly.pdbx_strand_id
1 'polypeptide(L)'
;MQPRVAIAVIATGFLALRCAPSCRSDDDCARDTTPPTAVLLDIASGARVAGEIPLSAGADDDMGVTSVDFAVDGAVFAKAAKSPWSIAWDTLAADNGAHTLTVIAHDAAGNAGASPPIVVSVLNAHGASVSVHTALGFPGAALGTIDSVTAYLSVKPQYVLSYDGARRVPNWVSWELNKTWLGAVARQNDFRPDDTFPDEIPQAQLSDYAGSGWDRGHLCPSEDRTATVDDNRSTFYLTNMVPQADSANGGPWAQLESYLRHLAATGKELSVVAGGMFAGPTKTIGAGAVAIPSATFKVVVVLDRPGQGIADVTFQTRVISVVIPNEASVSRTADWRSFRVRPRDVEMATGLRLFADVPHEVREVLVDRVDVAP
;
A
#
# COMPACT_ATOMS: atom_id res chain seq x y z
N MET A 1 0.61 32.69 -2.88
CA MET A 1 -0.19 32.71 -4.11
C MET A 1 -0.07 31.32 -4.73
N GLN A 2 -1.00 30.44 -4.44
CA GLN A 2 -1.04 29.09 -5.02
C GLN A 2 -1.92 29.10 -6.26
N PRO A 3 -1.56 28.39 -7.34
CA PRO A 3 -2.44 28.27 -8.48
C PRO A 3 -3.56 27.24 -8.17
N ARG A 4 -4.78 27.69 -8.23
CA ARG A 4 -5.98 26.84 -8.24
C ARG A 4 -6.04 26.12 -9.57
N VAL A 5 -5.98 24.79 -9.52
CA VAL A 5 -6.30 23.95 -10.68
C VAL A 5 -7.80 24.03 -10.90
N ALA A 6 -8.21 24.62 -12.00
CA ALA A 6 -9.58 24.66 -12.44
C ALA A 6 -9.96 23.29 -13.01
N ILE A 7 -10.89 22.60 -12.35
CA ILE A 7 -11.56 21.43 -12.91
C ILE A 7 -12.55 21.94 -13.96
N ALA A 8 -12.26 21.67 -15.21
CA ALA A 8 -13.22 21.92 -16.30
C ALA A 8 -14.38 20.92 -16.18
N VAL A 9 -15.51 21.39 -15.70
CA VAL A 9 -16.79 20.67 -15.79
C VAL A 9 -17.25 20.77 -17.23
N ILE A 10 -17.11 19.68 -17.99
CA ILE A 10 -17.77 19.55 -19.28
C ILE A 10 -19.26 19.29 -18.99
N ALA A 11 -20.07 20.33 -19.12
CA ALA A 11 -21.52 20.22 -19.10
C ALA A 11 -21.98 19.57 -20.41
N THR A 12 -22.12 18.24 -20.41
CA THR A 12 -22.91 17.55 -21.42
C THR A 12 -24.37 17.50 -20.96
N GLY A 13 -25.23 17.90 -21.85
CA GLY A 13 -26.64 18.25 -21.63
C GLY A 13 -27.42 17.23 -20.79
N PHE A 14 -28.18 17.76 -19.87
CA PHE A 14 -29.27 17.06 -19.19
C PHE A 14 -30.23 16.48 -20.21
N LEU A 15 -30.13 15.19 -20.47
CA LEU A 15 -31.25 14.47 -21.09
C LEU A 15 -32.28 14.28 -19.96
N ALA A 16 -33.41 14.91 -20.09
CA ALA A 16 -34.50 14.83 -19.13
C ALA A 16 -34.85 13.36 -18.92
N LEU A 17 -34.75 12.93 -17.66
CA LEU A 17 -35.18 11.61 -17.20
C LEU A 17 -36.70 11.52 -17.46
N ARG A 18 -37.09 10.98 -18.61
CA ARG A 18 -38.46 10.54 -18.81
C ARG A 18 -38.62 9.25 -18.05
N CYS A 19 -39.50 9.23 -17.04
CA CYS A 19 -40.04 7.96 -16.54
C CYS A 19 -40.63 7.24 -17.75
N ALA A 20 -39.98 6.21 -18.25
CA ALA A 20 -40.52 5.40 -19.32
C ALA A 20 -41.79 4.72 -18.81
N PRO A 21 -42.85 4.67 -19.64
CA PRO A 21 -44.05 3.95 -19.26
C PRO A 21 -43.70 2.47 -19.21
N SER A 22 -43.94 1.83 -18.05
CA SER A 22 -44.10 0.37 -18.01
C SER A 22 -45.06 -0.07 -19.15
N CYS A 23 -44.76 -1.21 -19.76
CA CYS A 23 -45.58 -1.77 -20.86
C CYS A 23 -47.06 -1.56 -20.62
N ARG A 24 -47.79 -1.12 -21.65
CA ARG A 24 -49.23 -0.84 -21.54
C ARG A 24 -50.08 -2.10 -21.47
N SER A 25 -49.52 -3.25 -21.85
CA SER A 25 -50.13 -4.57 -21.76
C SER A 25 -49.06 -5.66 -21.74
N ASP A 26 -49.36 -6.86 -21.20
CA ASP A 26 -48.48 -8.04 -21.21
C ASP A 26 -48.10 -8.44 -22.66
N ASP A 27 -49.00 -8.21 -23.66
CA ASP A 27 -48.75 -8.50 -25.06
C ASP A 27 -47.70 -7.54 -25.68
N ASP A 28 -47.60 -6.31 -25.23
CA ASP A 28 -46.60 -5.34 -25.74
C ASP A 28 -45.22 -5.69 -25.24
N CYS A 29 -45.11 -6.08 -23.96
CA CYS A 29 -43.84 -6.56 -23.39
C CYS A 29 -43.36 -7.86 -24.07
N ALA A 30 -44.25 -8.79 -24.36
CA ALA A 30 -43.91 -10.07 -25.00
C ALA A 30 -43.40 -9.94 -26.45
N ARG A 31 -43.57 -8.77 -27.10
CA ARG A 31 -43.11 -8.49 -28.45
C ARG A 31 -41.84 -7.63 -28.52
N ASP A 32 -41.42 -7.10 -27.40
CA ASP A 32 -40.21 -6.31 -27.34
C ASP A 32 -38.95 -7.19 -27.50
N THR A 33 -38.11 -6.81 -28.45
CA THR A 33 -36.83 -7.49 -28.73
C THR A 33 -35.64 -6.53 -28.68
N THR A 34 -35.87 -5.28 -28.26
CA THR A 34 -34.84 -4.26 -28.16
C THR A 34 -34.15 -4.33 -26.81
N PRO A 35 -32.85 -4.66 -26.74
CA PRO A 35 -32.15 -4.67 -25.46
C PRO A 35 -31.99 -3.25 -24.88
N PRO A 36 -32.11 -3.07 -23.56
CA PRO A 36 -31.76 -1.84 -22.89
C PRO A 36 -30.32 -1.40 -23.15
N THR A 37 -30.08 -0.10 -23.08
CA THR A 37 -28.73 0.46 -23.03
C THR A 37 -28.33 0.69 -21.58
N ALA A 38 -27.03 0.53 -21.26
CA ALA A 38 -26.48 0.75 -19.92
C ALA A 38 -25.14 1.45 -19.96
N VAL A 39 -24.85 2.26 -18.94
CA VAL A 39 -23.56 2.93 -18.76
C VAL A 39 -23.28 3.11 -17.27
N LEU A 40 -22.04 2.90 -16.85
CA LEU A 40 -21.56 3.30 -15.51
C LEU A 40 -21.38 4.82 -15.48
N LEU A 41 -21.90 5.46 -14.40
CA LEU A 41 -21.77 6.88 -14.13
C LEU A 41 -20.76 7.08 -12.98
N ASP A 42 -20.26 8.31 -12.83
CA ASP A 42 -19.48 8.80 -11.68
C ASP A 42 -18.18 8.04 -11.38
N ILE A 43 -17.77 7.10 -12.25
CA ILE A 43 -16.50 6.38 -12.13
C ILE A 43 -15.82 6.31 -13.50
N ALA A 44 -14.55 6.66 -13.56
CA ALA A 44 -13.75 6.65 -14.79
C ALA A 44 -12.85 5.41 -14.85
N SER A 45 -12.52 4.98 -16.08
CA SER A 45 -11.50 3.95 -16.26
C SER A 45 -10.15 4.43 -15.72
N GLY A 46 -9.45 3.56 -14.99
CA GLY A 46 -8.22 3.88 -14.26
C GLY A 46 -8.45 4.52 -12.87
N ALA A 47 -9.71 4.68 -12.43
CA ALA A 47 -10.00 5.18 -11.09
C ALA A 47 -9.42 4.26 -10.02
N ARG A 48 -8.92 4.86 -8.94
CA ARG A 48 -8.48 4.16 -7.72
C ARG A 48 -9.60 4.21 -6.70
N VAL A 49 -9.99 3.07 -6.17
CA VAL A 49 -11.11 2.94 -5.25
C VAL A 49 -10.73 2.14 -4.01
N ALA A 50 -11.32 2.48 -2.86
CA ALA A 50 -11.08 1.80 -1.59
C ALA A 50 -12.30 1.95 -0.66
N GLY A 51 -12.54 0.96 0.19
CA GLY A 51 -13.66 0.96 1.14
C GLY A 51 -15.01 0.86 0.45
N GLU A 52 -16.04 1.41 1.06
CA GLU A 52 -17.38 1.46 0.47
C GLU A 52 -17.51 2.66 -0.49
N ILE A 53 -17.80 2.38 -1.75
CA ILE A 53 -17.99 3.42 -2.78
C ILE A 53 -19.38 3.33 -3.41
N PRO A 54 -20.03 4.46 -3.71
CA PRO A 54 -21.26 4.45 -4.48
C PRO A 54 -20.95 4.14 -5.95
N LEU A 55 -21.75 3.26 -6.56
CA LEU A 55 -21.79 3.04 -8.00
C LEU A 55 -23.17 3.42 -8.52
N SER A 56 -23.21 4.20 -9.60
CA SER A 56 -24.43 4.60 -10.25
C SER A 56 -24.42 4.19 -11.72
N ALA A 57 -25.57 3.81 -12.24
CA ALA A 57 -25.76 3.48 -13.64
C ALA A 57 -26.81 4.38 -14.30
N GLY A 58 -26.55 4.75 -15.56
CA GLY A 58 -27.56 5.19 -16.49
C GLY A 58 -28.08 3.98 -17.26
N ALA A 59 -29.39 3.87 -17.38
CA ALA A 59 -30.02 2.82 -18.20
C ALA A 59 -31.26 3.37 -18.86
N ASP A 60 -31.47 3.05 -20.13
CA ASP A 60 -32.58 3.50 -20.94
C ASP A 60 -33.06 2.40 -21.89
N ASP A 61 -34.36 2.37 -22.15
CA ASP A 61 -35.03 1.41 -22.99
C ASP A 61 -36.34 2.00 -23.51
N ASP A 62 -36.82 1.58 -24.70
CA ASP A 62 -38.04 2.08 -25.31
C ASP A 62 -39.34 1.59 -24.61
N MET A 63 -39.29 0.45 -23.93
CA MET A 63 -40.38 -0.10 -23.13
C MET A 63 -40.13 -0.02 -21.62
N GLY A 64 -38.94 0.32 -21.20
CA GLY A 64 -38.53 0.63 -19.80
C GLY A 64 -37.67 -0.42 -19.14
N VAL A 65 -36.73 0.08 -18.37
CA VAL A 65 -35.80 -0.76 -17.58
C VAL A 65 -36.44 -1.19 -16.26
N THR A 66 -36.37 -2.49 -15.95
CA THR A 66 -36.93 -3.08 -14.73
C THR A 66 -35.88 -3.27 -13.64
N SER A 67 -34.61 -3.48 -13.99
CA SER A 67 -33.51 -3.65 -13.05
C SER A 67 -32.17 -3.43 -13.71
N VAL A 68 -31.16 -3.16 -12.87
CA VAL A 68 -29.76 -3.08 -13.29
C VAL A 68 -28.91 -3.94 -12.35
N ASP A 69 -28.19 -4.90 -12.92
CA ASP A 69 -27.21 -5.72 -12.22
C ASP A 69 -25.84 -5.04 -12.29
N PHE A 70 -25.09 -5.09 -11.18
CA PHE A 70 -23.73 -4.59 -11.08
C PHE A 70 -22.76 -5.79 -10.94
N ALA A 71 -21.75 -5.83 -11.79
CA ALA A 71 -20.80 -6.93 -11.86
C ALA A 71 -19.35 -6.46 -11.71
N VAL A 72 -18.56 -7.25 -10.99
CA VAL A 72 -17.10 -7.13 -10.88
C VAL A 72 -16.49 -8.41 -11.46
N ASP A 73 -15.52 -8.25 -12.38
CA ASP A 73 -14.85 -9.35 -13.09
C ASP A 73 -15.81 -10.39 -13.70
N GLY A 74 -16.96 -9.90 -14.19
CA GLY A 74 -18.00 -10.73 -14.78
C GLY A 74 -18.95 -11.40 -13.77
N ALA A 75 -18.71 -11.30 -12.47
CA ALA A 75 -19.60 -11.82 -11.43
C ALA A 75 -20.54 -10.73 -10.91
N VAL A 76 -21.87 -10.96 -11.02
CA VAL A 76 -22.88 -10.05 -10.46
C VAL A 76 -22.82 -10.11 -8.93
N PHE A 77 -22.62 -8.96 -8.29
CA PHE A 77 -22.55 -8.86 -6.85
C PHE A 77 -23.72 -8.07 -6.23
N ALA A 78 -24.39 -7.21 -7.05
CA ALA A 78 -25.54 -6.43 -6.58
C ALA A 78 -26.53 -6.17 -7.70
N LYS A 79 -27.79 -5.86 -7.31
CA LYS A 79 -28.90 -5.57 -8.20
C LYS A 79 -29.69 -4.37 -7.70
N ALA A 80 -29.86 -3.36 -8.53
CA ALA A 80 -30.78 -2.26 -8.31
C ALA A 80 -32.14 -2.59 -8.97
N ALA A 81 -33.21 -2.66 -8.18
CA ALA A 81 -34.55 -3.02 -8.66
C ALA A 81 -35.43 -1.82 -9.00
N LYS A 82 -34.93 -0.60 -8.87
CA LYS A 82 -35.62 0.67 -9.19
C LYS A 82 -34.63 1.81 -9.39
N SER A 83 -35.05 2.79 -10.20
CA SER A 83 -34.31 4.07 -10.33
C SER A 83 -34.39 4.91 -9.04
N PRO A 84 -33.31 5.65 -8.68
CA PRO A 84 -32.03 5.71 -9.37
C PRO A 84 -31.25 4.39 -9.23
N TRP A 85 -30.63 3.96 -10.34
CA TRP A 85 -29.87 2.71 -10.39
C TRP A 85 -28.54 2.91 -9.67
N SER A 86 -28.54 2.78 -8.35
CA SER A 86 -27.34 3.00 -7.51
C SER A 86 -27.26 1.96 -6.43
N ILE A 87 -26.03 1.54 -6.14
CA ILE A 87 -25.67 0.58 -5.06
C ILE A 87 -24.40 1.07 -4.36
N ALA A 88 -24.12 0.52 -3.19
CA ALA A 88 -22.82 0.63 -2.58
C ALA A 88 -22.01 -0.64 -2.91
N TRP A 89 -20.76 -0.44 -3.31
CA TRP A 89 -19.80 -1.53 -3.48
C TRP A 89 -18.79 -1.46 -2.35
N ASP A 90 -18.79 -2.50 -1.51
CA ASP A 90 -17.74 -2.70 -0.52
C ASP A 90 -16.53 -3.36 -1.21
N THR A 91 -15.54 -2.54 -1.54
CA THR A 91 -14.31 -3.02 -2.18
C THR A 91 -13.47 -3.90 -1.27
N LEU A 92 -13.73 -3.92 0.05
CA LEU A 92 -13.01 -4.81 1.00
C LEU A 92 -13.27 -6.30 0.71
N ALA A 93 -14.35 -6.61 -0.02
CA ALA A 93 -14.64 -7.97 -0.47
C ALA A 93 -13.88 -8.38 -1.73
N ALA A 94 -13.14 -7.44 -2.37
CA ALA A 94 -12.32 -7.68 -3.55
C ALA A 94 -10.83 -7.64 -3.20
N ASP A 95 -10.01 -8.40 -3.93
CA ASP A 95 -8.56 -8.33 -3.81
C ASP A 95 -8.05 -6.95 -4.25
N ASN A 96 -6.89 -6.53 -3.74
CA ASN A 96 -6.23 -5.34 -4.28
C ASN A 96 -5.72 -5.63 -5.69
N GLY A 97 -5.93 -4.69 -6.61
CA GLY A 97 -5.51 -4.85 -8.00
C GLY A 97 -6.51 -4.28 -9.01
N ALA A 98 -6.31 -4.64 -10.27
CA ALA A 98 -7.19 -4.23 -11.35
C ALA A 98 -8.46 -5.10 -11.38
N HIS A 99 -9.62 -4.46 -11.39
CA HIS A 99 -10.91 -5.09 -11.49
C HIS A 99 -11.73 -4.46 -12.62
N THR A 100 -12.54 -5.27 -13.29
CA THR A 100 -13.40 -4.83 -14.37
C THR A 100 -14.84 -4.65 -13.87
N LEU A 101 -15.37 -3.44 -13.95
CA LEU A 101 -16.75 -3.12 -13.62
C LEU A 101 -17.61 -3.10 -14.88
N THR A 102 -18.79 -3.72 -14.80
CA THR A 102 -19.85 -3.63 -15.82
C THR A 102 -21.21 -3.52 -15.15
N VAL A 103 -22.18 -2.94 -15.84
CA VAL A 103 -23.59 -2.97 -15.46
C VAL A 103 -24.40 -3.59 -16.57
N ILE A 104 -25.45 -4.31 -16.21
CA ILE A 104 -26.34 -5.01 -17.14
C ILE A 104 -27.77 -4.57 -16.83
N ALA A 105 -28.40 -3.83 -17.75
CA ALA A 105 -29.79 -3.44 -17.62
C ALA A 105 -30.71 -4.52 -18.19
N HIS A 106 -31.87 -4.70 -17.56
CA HIS A 106 -32.90 -5.64 -17.96
C HIS A 106 -34.25 -4.93 -18.12
N ASP A 107 -35.03 -5.32 -19.14
CA ASP A 107 -36.38 -4.88 -19.37
C ASP A 107 -37.44 -5.89 -18.86
N ALA A 108 -38.69 -5.65 -19.14
CA ALA A 108 -39.80 -6.53 -18.80
C ALA A 108 -39.96 -7.72 -19.77
N ALA A 109 -39.44 -7.61 -20.98
CA ALA A 109 -39.49 -8.67 -21.99
C ALA A 109 -38.41 -9.75 -21.79
N GLY A 110 -37.41 -9.46 -20.93
CA GLY A 110 -36.27 -10.35 -20.64
C GLY A 110 -35.06 -10.06 -21.50
N ASN A 111 -35.02 -8.94 -22.26
CA ASN A 111 -33.82 -8.51 -22.94
C ASN A 111 -32.84 -7.91 -21.94
N ALA A 112 -31.56 -7.98 -22.28
CA ALA A 112 -30.49 -7.45 -21.43
C ALA A 112 -29.43 -6.74 -22.26
N GLY A 113 -28.94 -5.58 -21.76
CA GLY A 113 -27.91 -4.79 -22.39
C GLY A 113 -26.80 -4.43 -21.40
N ALA A 114 -25.56 -4.72 -21.76
CA ALA A 114 -24.40 -4.47 -20.93
C ALA A 114 -23.70 -3.14 -21.28
N SER A 115 -23.11 -2.51 -20.28
CA SER A 115 -22.24 -1.33 -20.47
C SER A 115 -20.89 -1.74 -21.06
N PRO A 116 -20.16 -0.80 -21.68
CA PRO A 116 -18.72 -0.95 -21.85
C PRO A 116 -18.04 -1.23 -20.51
N PRO A 117 -17.03 -2.12 -20.47
CA PRO A 117 -16.29 -2.40 -19.24
C PRO A 117 -15.43 -1.19 -18.84
N ILE A 118 -15.35 -0.92 -17.54
CA ILE A 118 -14.47 0.07 -16.93
C ILE A 118 -13.48 -0.66 -16.03
N VAL A 119 -12.18 -0.43 -16.22
CA VAL A 119 -11.14 -0.99 -15.34
C VAL A 119 -10.86 0.00 -14.22
N VAL A 120 -10.93 -0.46 -12.99
CA VAL A 120 -10.58 0.29 -11.78
C VAL A 120 -9.48 -0.44 -11.01
N SER A 121 -8.71 0.28 -10.20
CA SER A 121 -7.73 -0.32 -9.27
C SER A 121 -8.28 -0.27 -7.86
N VAL A 122 -8.60 -1.41 -7.29
CA VAL A 122 -8.96 -1.55 -5.87
C VAL A 122 -7.69 -1.43 -5.03
N LEU A 123 -7.70 -0.50 -4.08
CA LEU A 123 -6.59 -0.19 -3.20
C LEU A 123 -7.10 -0.03 -1.77
N ASN A 124 -7.52 -1.13 -1.19
CA ASN A 124 -7.99 -1.14 0.19
C ASN A 124 -6.79 -1.01 1.13
N ALA A 125 -6.64 0.15 1.75
CA ALA A 125 -5.70 0.32 2.87
C ALA A 125 -6.13 -0.50 4.10
N HIS A 126 -7.41 -0.87 4.16
CA HIS A 126 -8.02 -1.67 5.22
C HIS A 126 -8.36 -3.11 4.80
N GLY A 127 -8.08 -3.48 3.56
CA GLY A 127 -8.29 -4.85 3.09
C GLY A 127 -7.46 -5.79 3.90
N ALA A 128 -8.13 -6.68 4.60
CA ALA A 128 -7.65 -7.75 5.45
C ALA A 128 -6.13 -7.83 5.45
N SER A 129 -5.48 -7.80 6.58
CA SER A 129 -4.03 -7.85 6.70
C SER A 129 -3.46 -8.78 5.63
N VAL A 130 -3.07 -8.22 4.48
CA VAL A 130 -2.48 -8.99 3.36
C VAL A 130 -1.26 -9.73 3.90
N SER A 131 -0.79 -9.28 5.08
CA SER A 131 0.33 -9.86 5.80
C SER A 131 0.32 -9.36 7.25
N VAL A 132 0.74 -10.20 8.19
CA VAL A 132 1.05 -9.80 9.57
C VAL A 132 2.02 -8.61 9.61
N HIS A 133 2.80 -8.42 8.54
CA HIS A 133 3.77 -7.35 8.39
C HIS A 133 3.17 -5.97 8.14
N THR A 134 1.88 -5.88 7.85
CA THR A 134 1.12 -4.64 7.65
C THR A 134 -0.11 -4.56 8.55
N ALA A 135 -0.09 -5.29 9.66
CA ALA A 135 -1.21 -5.40 10.60
C ALA A 135 -1.71 -4.06 11.18
N LEU A 136 -0.90 -2.99 11.15
CA LEU A 136 -1.28 -1.64 11.59
C LEU A 136 -1.62 -0.69 10.43
N GLY A 137 -1.80 -1.23 9.24
CA GLY A 137 -2.08 -0.51 7.99
C GLY A 137 -0.85 -0.25 7.13
N PHE A 138 -1.08 0.01 5.86
CA PHE A 138 -0.01 0.35 4.90
C PHE A 138 0.51 1.76 5.16
N PRO A 139 1.83 1.97 5.25
CA PRO A 139 2.42 3.29 5.52
C PRO A 139 2.21 4.31 4.38
N GLY A 140 1.79 3.90 3.20
CA GLY A 140 1.61 4.79 2.05
C GLY A 140 0.90 4.09 0.91
N ALA A 141 0.68 4.81 -0.19
CA ALA A 141 0.14 4.21 -1.41
C ALA A 141 1.16 3.21 -1.96
N ALA A 142 0.77 1.94 -1.97
CA ALA A 142 1.50 0.87 -2.65
C ALA A 142 0.55 0.21 -3.64
N LEU A 143 0.97 0.07 -4.87
CA LEU A 143 0.15 -0.49 -5.94
C LEU A 143 0.81 -1.79 -6.40
N GLY A 144 0.09 -2.89 -6.34
CA GLY A 144 0.54 -4.19 -6.85
C GLY A 144 0.46 -4.31 -8.38
N THR A 145 0.63 -3.22 -9.12
CA THR A 145 0.54 -3.19 -10.58
C THR A 145 1.78 -2.55 -11.20
N ILE A 146 2.14 -3.00 -12.41
CA ILE A 146 3.20 -2.45 -13.26
C ILE A 146 3.05 -0.95 -13.53
N ASP A 147 1.83 -0.45 -13.59
CA ASP A 147 1.54 0.98 -13.80
C ASP A 147 2.06 1.86 -12.64
N SER A 148 2.57 1.25 -11.60
CA SER A 148 3.08 1.91 -10.39
C SER A 148 4.57 1.69 -10.20
N VAL A 149 5.37 1.99 -11.23
CA VAL A 149 6.84 1.89 -11.17
C VAL A 149 7.44 2.58 -9.94
N THR A 150 6.84 3.67 -9.46
CA THR A 150 7.30 4.43 -8.29
C THR A 150 6.69 3.99 -6.96
N ALA A 151 5.77 3.04 -6.97
CA ALA A 151 5.08 2.55 -5.76
C ALA A 151 4.64 1.08 -5.90
N TYR A 152 5.49 0.24 -6.50
CA TYR A 152 5.20 -1.18 -6.66
C TYR A 152 5.14 -1.89 -5.31
N LEU A 153 4.01 -2.56 -5.02
CA LEU A 153 3.82 -3.34 -3.81
C LEU A 153 4.36 -4.76 -4.00
N SER A 154 5.26 -5.19 -3.13
CA SER A 154 5.71 -6.58 -3.05
C SER A 154 5.39 -7.15 -1.67
N VAL A 155 4.61 -8.23 -1.65
CA VAL A 155 4.23 -8.95 -0.44
C VAL A 155 5.02 -10.26 -0.40
N LYS A 156 5.89 -10.38 0.60
CA LYS A 156 6.67 -11.61 0.84
C LYS A 156 6.27 -12.21 2.19
N PRO A 157 6.48 -13.51 2.39
CA PRO A 157 6.25 -14.14 3.69
C PRO A 157 7.05 -13.49 4.83
N GLN A 158 8.16 -12.81 4.53
CA GLN A 158 9.10 -12.27 5.52
C GLN A 158 8.93 -10.78 5.77
N TYR A 159 8.40 -10.03 4.83
CA TYR A 159 8.13 -8.58 4.90
C TYR A 159 7.27 -8.11 3.73
N VAL A 160 6.73 -6.91 3.85
CA VAL A 160 6.04 -6.22 2.76
C VAL A 160 6.80 -4.94 2.44
N LEU A 161 6.87 -4.57 1.17
CA LEU A 161 7.52 -3.31 0.77
C LEU A 161 6.78 -2.61 -0.36
N SER A 162 6.89 -1.29 -0.39
CA SER A 162 6.62 -0.46 -1.56
C SER A 162 7.94 -0.07 -2.19
N TYR A 163 8.10 -0.32 -3.48
CA TYR A 163 9.35 -0.08 -4.20
C TYR A 163 9.21 1.03 -5.23
N ASP A 164 10.20 1.91 -5.28
CA ASP A 164 10.35 2.94 -6.30
C ASP A 164 11.39 2.48 -7.34
N GLY A 165 10.92 1.98 -8.48
CA GLY A 165 11.77 1.57 -9.58
C GLY A 165 12.51 2.72 -10.26
N ALA A 166 12.00 3.96 -10.18
CA ALA A 166 12.69 5.13 -10.71
C ALA A 166 13.93 5.50 -9.84
N ARG A 167 13.81 5.35 -8.52
CA ARG A 167 14.90 5.51 -7.55
C ARG A 167 15.71 4.24 -7.32
N ARG A 168 15.16 3.09 -7.68
CA ARG A 168 15.71 1.75 -7.45
C ARG A 168 15.98 1.42 -5.98
N VAL A 169 15.10 1.91 -5.11
CA VAL A 169 15.10 1.64 -3.67
C VAL A 169 13.68 1.52 -3.16
N PRO A 170 13.44 0.83 -2.03
CA PRO A 170 12.11 0.82 -1.44
C PRO A 170 11.72 2.21 -0.88
N ASN A 171 10.43 2.57 -1.08
CA ASN A 171 9.82 3.71 -0.38
C ASN A 171 9.75 3.42 1.12
N TRP A 172 9.35 2.20 1.45
CA TRP A 172 9.32 1.65 2.79
C TRP A 172 9.34 0.12 2.74
N VAL A 173 9.80 -0.49 3.83
CA VAL A 173 9.68 -1.92 4.14
C VAL A 173 9.01 -2.03 5.49
N SER A 174 8.00 -2.91 5.61
CA SER A 174 7.27 -3.19 6.85
C SER A 174 7.40 -4.66 7.22
N TRP A 175 7.65 -4.94 8.50
CA TRP A 175 7.72 -6.31 9.00
C TRP A 175 7.30 -6.42 10.46
N GLU A 176 6.71 -7.56 10.78
CA GLU A 176 6.53 -8.02 12.15
C GLU A 176 7.84 -8.65 12.65
N LEU A 177 8.19 -8.38 13.89
CA LEU A 177 9.31 -9.03 14.57
C LEU A 177 8.89 -9.50 15.95
N ASN A 178 8.94 -10.81 16.13
CA ASN A 178 8.78 -11.47 17.43
C ASN A 178 9.74 -12.66 17.52
N LYS A 179 9.71 -13.40 18.63
CA LYS A 179 10.63 -14.50 18.86
C LYS A 179 10.53 -15.65 17.85
N THR A 180 9.43 -15.79 17.12
CA THR A 180 9.25 -16.89 16.14
C THR A 180 10.09 -16.70 14.90
N TRP A 181 10.47 -15.46 14.57
CA TRP A 181 11.36 -15.12 13.46
C TRP A 181 12.84 -15.30 13.79
N LEU A 182 13.15 -15.48 15.10
CA LEU A 182 14.51 -15.60 15.59
C LEU A 182 14.88 -17.08 15.77
N GLY A 183 16.04 -17.45 15.26
CA GLY A 183 16.57 -18.80 15.30
C GLY A 183 18.11 -18.80 15.26
N ALA A 184 18.70 -19.89 14.78
CA ALA A 184 20.15 -20.08 14.76
C ALA A 184 20.76 -20.10 13.35
N VAL A 185 19.98 -19.72 12.32
CA VAL A 185 20.47 -19.71 10.94
C VAL A 185 21.53 -18.62 10.78
N ALA A 186 22.69 -19.01 10.26
CA ALA A 186 23.78 -18.10 9.97
C ALA A 186 23.42 -17.16 8.80
N ARG A 187 24.00 -15.95 8.81
CA ARG A 187 23.85 -14.96 7.75
C ARG A 187 24.27 -15.52 6.39
N GLN A 188 23.38 -15.48 5.41
CA GLN A 188 23.60 -16.12 4.09
C GLN A 188 24.45 -15.29 3.12
N ASN A 189 24.49 -13.97 3.27
CA ASN A 189 25.22 -13.05 2.38
C ASN A 189 24.87 -13.19 0.88
N ASP A 190 23.65 -13.62 0.56
CA ASP A 190 23.16 -13.95 -0.77
C ASP A 190 22.54 -12.73 -1.47
N PHE A 191 23.32 -11.65 -1.57
CA PHE A 191 22.85 -10.41 -2.22
C PHE A 191 22.58 -10.62 -3.71
N ARG A 192 21.37 -10.26 -4.16
CA ARG A 192 20.93 -10.43 -5.54
C ARG A 192 19.75 -9.52 -5.88
N PRO A 193 19.49 -9.23 -7.16
CA PRO A 193 18.20 -8.68 -7.59
C PRO A 193 17.05 -9.59 -7.17
N ASP A 194 15.86 -9.02 -7.06
CA ASP A 194 14.66 -9.74 -6.67
C ASP A 194 14.01 -10.38 -7.90
N ASP A 195 14.16 -11.68 -8.03
CA ASP A 195 13.64 -12.48 -9.14
C ASP A 195 12.12 -12.68 -9.13
N THR A 196 11.45 -12.18 -8.09
CA THR A 196 9.98 -12.18 -8.01
C THR A 196 9.36 -10.88 -8.53
N PHE A 197 10.18 -9.89 -8.88
CA PHE A 197 9.72 -8.63 -9.46
C PHE A 197 9.51 -8.76 -10.96
N PRO A 198 8.50 -8.05 -11.51
CA PRO A 198 8.35 -7.94 -12.96
C PRO A 198 9.58 -7.28 -13.61
N ASP A 199 9.93 -7.72 -14.82
CA ASP A 199 11.07 -7.18 -15.57
C ASP A 199 10.94 -5.69 -15.87
N GLU A 200 9.71 -5.17 -15.92
CA GLU A 200 9.39 -3.77 -16.17
C GLU A 200 9.68 -2.85 -14.98
N ILE A 201 9.91 -3.40 -13.79
CA ILE A 201 10.28 -2.62 -12.60
C ILE A 201 11.81 -2.58 -12.49
N PRO A 202 12.46 -1.44 -12.80
CA PRO A 202 13.90 -1.32 -12.71
C PRO A 202 14.40 -1.55 -11.28
N GLN A 203 15.41 -2.40 -11.11
CA GLN A 203 16.00 -2.73 -9.83
C GLN A 203 17.48 -2.32 -9.77
N ALA A 204 17.97 -2.10 -8.54
CA ALA A 204 19.40 -2.00 -8.28
C ALA A 204 20.12 -3.31 -8.65
N GLN A 205 21.37 -3.19 -9.11
CA GLN A 205 22.23 -4.32 -9.44
C GLN A 205 23.43 -4.36 -8.48
N LEU A 206 24.04 -5.53 -8.34
CA LEU A 206 25.28 -5.66 -7.53
C LEU A 206 26.40 -4.73 -7.99
N SER A 207 26.50 -4.53 -9.31
CA SER A 207 27.47 -3.61 -9.93
C SER A 207 27.28 -2.15 -9.52
N ASP A 208 26.05 -1.74 -9.16
CA ASP A 208 25.79 -0.35 -8.74
C ASP A 208 26.45 -0.04 -7.40
N TYR A 209 26.54 -1.03 -6.52
CA TYR A 209 27.17 -0.90 -5.20
C TYR A 209 28.69 -1.16 -5.22
N ALA A 210 29.19 -1.88 -6.23
CA ALA A 210 30.62 -2.23 -6.30
C ALA A 210 31.50 -0.98 -6.42
N GLY A 211 32.39 -0.77 -5.45
CA GLY A 211 33.30 0.39 -5.42
C GLY A 211 32.61 1.74 -5.20
N SER A 212 31.33 1.78 -4.88
CA SER A 212 30.58 3.03 -4.69
C SER A 212 30.93 3.77 -3.40
N GLY A 213 31.52 3.09 -2.40
CA GLY A 213 31.76 3.62 -1.07
C GLY A 213 30.53 3.60 -0.15
N TRP A 214 29.42 2.96 -0.61
CA TRP A 214 28.20 2.82 0.15
C TRP A 214 27.89 1.34 0.43
N ASP A 215 27.37 1.08 1.63
CA ASP A 215 26.92 -0.25 2.02
C ASP A 215 25.58 -0.59 1.33
N ARG A 216 25.34 -1.88 1.16
CA ARG A 216 24.00 -2.43 0.90
C ARG A 216 23.27 -2.48 2.23
N GLY A 217 22.71 -1.35 2.66
CA GLY A 217 22.05 -1.21 3.95
C GLY A 217 20.67 -1.89 3.95
N HIS A 218 20.50 -2.91 4.79
CA HIS A 218 19.23 -3.59 4.97
C HIS A 218 18.20 -2.67 5.63
N LEU A 219 16.94 -2.72 5.15
CA LEU A 219 15.81 -2.17 5.89
C LEU A 219 15.23 -3.24 6.83
N CYS A 220 14.76 -4.37 6.33
CA CYS A 220 14.48 -5.57 7.13
C CYS A 220 15.79 -6.36 7.29
N PRO A 221 16.40 -6.41 8.50
CA PRO A 221 17.74 -6.99 8.67
C PRO A 221 17.72 -8.52 8.62
N SER A 222 18.82 -9.11 8.15
CA SER A 222 18.96 -10.57 8.06
C SER A 222 18.90 -11.24 9.43
N GLU A 223 19.35 -10.56 10.47
CA GLU A 223 19.30 -11.10 11.83
C GLU A 223 17.88 -11.14 12.43
N ASP A 224 16.92 -10.41 11.86
CA ASP A 224 15.50 -10.50 12.21
C ASP A 224 14.81 -11.71 11.55
N ARG A 225 15.48 -12.43 10.67
CA ARG A 225 14.98 -13.55 9.88
C ARG A 225 15.93 -14.73 9.94
N THR A 226 16.10 -15.29 11.14
CA THR A 226 17.03 -16.41 11.39
C THR A 226 16.35 -17.71 11.76
N ALA A 227 15.01 -17.81 11.59
CA ALA A 227 14.26 -19.03 11.84
C ALA A 227 14.57 -20.10 10.78
N THR A 228 14.59 -19.75 9.51
CA THR A 228 14.93 -20.65 8.39
C THR A 228 15.95 -20.01 7.44
N VAL A 229 16.59 -20.85 6.62
CA VAL A 229 17.55 -20.39 5.59
C VAL A 229 16.83 -19.50 4.56
N ASP A 230 15.62 -19.87 4.16
CA ASP A 230 14.86 -19.13 3.16
C ASP A 230 14.40 -17.77 3.68
N ASP A 231 14.01 -17.69 4.96
CA ASP A 231 13.72 -16.41 5.61
C ASP A 231 14.93 -15.49 5.60
N ASN A 232 16.10 -16.03 5.94
CA ASN A 232 17.33 -15.26 5.95
C ASN A 232 17.72 -14.79 4.54
N ARG A 233 17.69 -15.70 3.55
CA ARG A 233 18.01 -15.40 2.15
C ARG A 233 17.10 -14.34 1.54
N SER A 234 15.82 -14.29 1.92
CA SER A 234 14.86 -13.31 1.41
C SER A 234 15.27 -11.87 1.75
N THR A 235 15.97 -11.66 2.87
CA THR A 235 16.41 -10.33 3.28
C THR A 235 17.51 -9.76 2.40
N PHE A 236 18.22 -10.59 1.62
CA PHE A 236 19.33 -10.18 0.74
C PHE A 236 18.92 -9.75 -0.66
N TYR A 237 17.63 -9.68 -0.95
CA TYR A 237 17.15 -9.02 -2.17
C TYR A 237 17.53 -7.53 -2.17
N LEU A 238 18.07 -7.04 -3.29
CA LEU A 238 18.43 -5.62 -3.43
C LEU A 238 17.23 -4.67 -3.33
N THR A 239 16.03 -5.20 -3.49
CA THR A 239 14.76 -4.48 -3.25
C THR A 239 14.50 -4.17 -1.77
N ASN A 240 15.22 -4.80 -0.84
CA ASN A 240 15.19 -4.52 0.61
C ASN A 240 16.37 -3.62 1.05
N MET A 241 17.11 -3.01 0.10
CA MET A 241 18.35 -2.28 0.36
C MET A 241 18.23 -0.81 0.02
N VAL A 242 18.99 0.00 0.76
CA VAL A 242 19.30 1.38 0.38
C VAL A 242 20.82 1.60 0.47
N PRO A 243 21.41 2.50 -0.35
CA PRO A 243 22.79 2.92 -0.15
C PRO A 243 22.92 3.59 1.22
N GLN A 244 23.72 3.02 2.12
CA GLN A 244 23.88 3.49 3.50
C GLN A 244 25.36 3.78 3.79
N ALA A 245 25.64 4.87 4.54
CA ALA A 245 26.99 5.15 5.03
C ALA A 245 27.42 4.10 6.07
N ASP A 246 28.62 3.53 5.94
CA ASP A 246 29.13 2.45 6.81
C ASP A 246 29.04 2.82 8.31
N SER A 247 29.39 4.05 8.66
CA SER A 247 29.34 4.50 10.07
C SER A 247 27.94 4.58 10.64
N ALA A 248 26.95 5.00 9.83
CA ALA A 248 25.54 5.04 10.24
C ALA A 248 24.96 3.61 10.29
N ASN A 249 25.19 2.81 9.26
CA ASN A 249 24.73 1.43 9.12
C ASN A 249 25.26 0.52 10.21
N GLY A 250 26.59 0.41 10.35
CA GLY A 250 27.22 -0.42 11.37
C GLY A 250 27.31 0.21 12.77
N GLY A 251 26.74 1.39 12.95
CA GLY A 251 26.71 2.14 14.21
C GLY A 251 25.32 2.20 14.82
N PRO A 252 24.70 3.38 14.91
CA PRO A 252 23.41 3.57 15.59
C PRO A 252 22.27 2.75 14.96
N TRP A 253 22.29 2.48 13.65
CA TRP A 253 21.30 1.63 13.01
C TRP A 253 21.38 0.19 13.51
N ALA A 254 22.55 -0.43 13.48
CA ALA A 254 22.76 -1.78 13.98
C ALA A 254 22.53 -1.90 15.50
N GLN A 255 22.83 -0.86 16.29
CA GLN A 255 22.53 -0.84 17.72
C GLN A 255 21.01 -0.86 17.96
N LEU A 256 20.23 -0.08 17.22
CA LEU A 256 18.77 -0.11 17.31
C LEU A 256 18.22 -1.49 16.94
N GLU A 257 18.68 -2.08 15.85
CA GLU A 257 18.27 -3.43 15.43
C GLU A 257 18.54 -4.48 16.51
N SER A 258 19.71 -4.43 17.13
CA SER A 258 20.05 -5.32 18.25
C SER A 258 19.11 -5.11 19.45
N TYR A 259 18.74 -3.87 19.76
CA TYR A 259 17.78 -3.55 20.81
C TYR A 259 16.38 -4.10 20.49
N LEU A 260 15.92 -3.96 19.25
CA LEU A 260 14.61 -4.48 18.81
C LEU A 260 14.56 -6.01 18.91
N ARG A 261 15.60 -6.71 18.47
CA ARG A 261 15.70 -8.17 18.64
C ARG A 261 15.70 -8.59 20.10
N HIS A 262 16.33 -7.81 20.99
CA HIS A 262 16.25 -8.07 22.43
C HIS A 262 14.80 -7.98 22.93
N LEU A 263 14.03 -6.95 22.53
CA LEU A 263 12.61 -6.85 22.88
C LEU A 263 11.82 -8.05 22.36
N ALA A 264 12.02 -8.44 21.11
CA ALA A 264 11.35 -9.61 20.51
C ALA A 264 11.71 -10.91 21.26
N ALA A 265 12.98 -11.12 21.58
CA ALA A 265 13.45 -12.29 22.33
C ALA A 265 12.87 -12.35 23.75
N THR A 266 12.59 -11.20 24.38
CA THR A 266 11.93 -11.11 25.70
C THR A 266 10.40 -11.24 25.65
N GLY A 267 9.83 -11.50 24.46
CA GLY A 267 8.43 -11.84 24.29
C GLY A 267 7.54 -10.69 23.82
N LYS A 268 8.11 -9.57 23.38
CA LYS A 268 7.37 -8.50 22.70
C LYS A 268 7.08 -8.87 21.25
N GLU A 269 6.05 -8.24 20.70
CA GLU A 269 5.81 -8.20 19.27
C GLU A 269 6.03 -6.79 18.76
N LEU A 270 6.75 -6.66 17.65
CA LEU A 270 7.11 -5.38 17.08
C LEU A 270 6.53 -5.28 15.67
N SER A 271 5.81 -4.21 15.40
CA SER A 271 5.49 -3.80 14.02
C SER A 271 6.48 -2.72 13.61
N VAL A 272 7.28 -3.00 12.60
CA VAL A 272 8.39 -2.14 12.18
C VAL A 272 8.16 -1.63 10.77
N VAL A 273 8.39 -0.34 10.56
CA VAL A 273 8.44 0.30 9.24
C VAL A 273 9.77 1.04 9.12
N ALA A 274 10.49 0.82 8.03
CA ALA A 274 11.74 1.53 7.75
C ALA A 274 11.82 1.97 6.28
N GLY A 275 12.62 3.00 6.02
CA GLY A 275 12.82 3.51 4.66
C GLY A 275 13.88 4.59 4.56
N GLY A 276 14.09 5.08 3.32
CA GLY A 276 14.94 6.22 3.04
C GLY A 276 14.14 7.53 3.03
N MET A 277 14.78 8.62 3.46
CA MET A 277 14.28 9.99 3.31
C MET A 277 15.12 10.71 2.25
N PHE A 278 14.46 11.47 1.39
CA PHE A 278 15.11 12.16 0.26
C PHE A 278 14.84 13.66 0.33
N ALA A 279 15.79 14.40 0.89
CA ALA A 279 15.72 15.85 1.00
C ALA A 279 16.75 16.50 0.04
N GLY A 280 16.32 17.53 -0.70
CA GLY A 280 17.17 18.24 -1.67
C GLY A 280 17.51 17.43 -2.92
N PRO A 281 18.57 17.80 -3.65
CA PRO A 281 19.01 17.07 -4.85
C PRO A 281 19.46 15.66 -4.50
N THR A 282 18.83 14.65 -5.11
CA THR A 282 19.16 13.25 -4.87
C THR A 282 20.47 12.87 -5.55
N LYS A 283 21.45 12.39 -4.78
CA LYS A 283 22.66 11.74 -5.28
C LYS A 283 22.37 10.29 -5.60
N THR A 284 23.15 9.68 -6.47
CA THR A 284 22.98 8.28 -6.89
C THR A 284 24.32 7.54 -6.92
N ILE A 285 24.26 6.21 -6.88
CA ILE A 285 25.40 5.32 -7.10
C ILE A 285 25.18 4.47 -8.36
N GLY A 286 26.29 4.01 -8.93
CA GLY A 286 26.30 3.08 -10.06
C GLY A 286 25.71 3.63 -11.35
N ALA A 287 25.84 2.86 -12.43
CA ALA A 287 25.25 3.18 -13.73
C ALA A 287 23.71 3.13 -13.69
N GLY A 288 23.17 2.37 -12.74
CA GLY A 288 21.75 2.24 -12.51
C GLY A 288 21.10 3.46 -11.84
N ALA A 289 21.89 4.43 -11.40
CA ALA A 289 21.40 5.61 -10.70
C ALA A 289 20.56 5.27 -9.46
N VAL A 290 21.04 4.35 -8.63
CA VAL A 290 20.38 3.99 -7.35
C VAL A 290 20.44 5.17 -6.40
N ALA A 291 19.29 5.66 -5.96
CA ALA A 291 19.19 6.87 -5.16
C ALA A 291 19.77 6.68 -3.75
N ILE A 292 20.56 7.65 -3.30
CA ILE A 292 21.11 7.70 -1.96
C ILE A 292 20.16 8.52 -1.09
N PRO A 293 19.53 7.95 -0.04
CA PRO A 293 18.73 8.73 0.89
C PRO A 293 19.62 9.69 1.71
N SER A 294 19.12 10.87 2.03
CA SER A 294 19.78 11.82 2.93
C SER A 294 19.76 11.38 4.39
N ALA A 295 18.77 10.58 4.76
CA ALA A 295 18.63 9.93 6.06
C ALA A 295 17.87 8.62 5.91
N THR A 296 17.98 7.74 6.90
CA THR A 296 17.14 6.54 7.02
C THR A 296 16.28 6.67 8.27
N PHE A 297 15.03 6.21 8.18
CA PHE A 297 14.12 6.18 9.31
C PHE A 297 13.74 4.75 9.69
N LYS A 298 13.41 4.56 10.96
CA LYS A 298 12.77 3.34 11.47
C LYS A 298 11.73 3.72 12.52
N VAL A 299 10.50 3.23 12.34
CA VAL A 299 9.39 3.46 13.27
C VAL A 299 8.87 2.11 13.72
N VAL A 300 8.70 1.95 15.03
CA VAL A 300 8.42 0.66 15.66
C VAL A 300 7.29 0.82 16.67
N VAL A 301 6.20 0.09 16.49
CA VAL A 301 5.19 -0.10 17.52
C VAL A 301 5.56 -1.34 18.33
N VAL A 302 5.60 -1.19 19.65
CA VAL A 302 5.96 -2.26 20.60
C VAL A 302 4.69 -2.74 21.29
N LEU A 303 4.28 -3.97 20.98
CA LEU A 303 3.15 -4.66 21.62
C LEU A 303 3.66 -5.62 22.70
N ASP A 304 2.82 -5.89 23.70
CA ASP A 304 3.25 -6.59 24.91
C ASP A 304 3.56 -8.07 24.71
N ARG A 305 2.92 -8.70 23.72
CA ARG A 305 3.05 -10.14 23.44
C ARG A 305 2.72 -10.47 21.98
N PRO A 306 3.23 -11.58 21.45
CA PRO A 306 2.86 -12.06 20.12
C PRO A 306 1.36 -12.32 19.95
N GLY A 307 0.86 -12.07 18.73
CA GLY A 307 -0.54 -12.23 18.36
C GLY A 307 -1.42 -11.03 18.70
N GLN A 308 -0.85 -9.92 19.17
CA GLN A 308 -1.54 -8.66 19.32
C GLN A 308 -1.65 -7.91 17.99
N GLY A 309 -2.69 -7.07 17.85
CA GLY A 309 -2.98 -6.32 16.63
C GLY A 309 -3.52 -4.93 16.92
N ILE A 310 -4.26 -4.36 15.98
CA ILE A 310 -4.82 -3.00 16.06
C ILE A 310 -5.64 -2.79 17.34
N ALA A 311 -6.44 -3.78 17.73
CA ALA A 311 -7.30 -3.69 18.92
C ALA A 311 -6.53 -3.57 20.24
N ASP A 312 -5.26 -3.94 20.24
CA ASP A 312 -4.39 -3.86 21.43
C ASP A 312 -3.57 -2.56 21.47
N VAL A 313 -3.62 -1.75 20.40
CA VAL A 313 -2.94 -0.46 20.35
C VAL A 313 -3.74 0.56 21.15
N THR A 314 -3.09 1.17 22.13
CA THR A 314 -3.70 2.14 23.05
C THR A 314 -2.90 3.44 23.11
N PHE A 315 -3.43 4.45 23.80
CA PHE A 315 -2.69 5.70 24.07
C PHE A 315 -1.36 5.49 24.81
N GLN A 316 -1.17 4.37 25.52
CA GLN A 316 0.06 4.02 26.25
C GLN A 316 1.02 3.18 25.43
N THR A 317 0.61 2.69 24.28
CA THR A 317 1.48 1.85 23.42
C THR A 317 2.78 2.59 23.13
N ARG A 318 3.89 1.92 23.35
CA ARG A 318 5.22 2.48 23.08
C ARG A 318 5.49 2.51 21.58
N VAL A 319 5.95 3.68 21.10
CA VAL A 319 6.38 3.84 19.71
C VAL A 319 7.79 4.41 19.71
N ILE A 320 8.75 3.66 19.13
CA ILE A 320 10.11 4.11 18.89
C ILE A 320 10.19 4.64 17.48
N SER A 321 10.68 5.86 17.31
CA SER A 321 10.89 6.47 15.99
C SER A 321 12.24 7.15 15.95
N VAL A 322 13.04 6.84 14.93
CA VAL A 322 14.37 7.45 14.72
C VAL A 322 14.54 7.92 13.28
N VAL A 323 15.32 8.97 13.12
CA VAL A 323 15.83 9.44 11.83
C VAL A 323 17.35 9.60 11.96
N ILE A 324 18.09 8.75 11.27
CA ILE A 324 19.55 8.73 11.33
C ILE A 324 20.08 9.33 10.02
N PRO A 325 20.86 10.44 10.07
CA PRO A 325 21.51 11.01 8.88
C PRO A 325 22.34 9.95 8.15
N ASN A 326 22.27 9.92 6.84
CA ASN A 326 23.00 8.96 6.03
C ASN A 326 24.34 9.54 5.56
N GLU A 327 25.21 9.79 6.53
CA GLU A 327 26.46 10.51 6.32
C GLU A 327 27.62 9.83 7.08
N ALA A 328 28.83 9.91 6.48
CA ALA A 328 30.04 9.40 7.11
C ALA A 328 30.43 10.15 8.41
N SER A 329 29.87 11.33 8.63
CA SER A 329 30.06 12.14 9.84
C SER A 329 29.34 11.58 11.07
N VAL A 330 28.35 10.69 10.90
CA VAL A 330 27.66 10.00 12.00
C VAL A 330 28.67 9.11 12.73
N SER A 331 28.84 9.32 14.04
CA SER A 331 29.75 8.48 14.81
C SER A 331 29.22 7.04 14.89
N ARG A 332 30.08 6.06 14.60
CA ARG A 332 29.75 4.63 14.71
C ARG A 332 29.38 4.21 16.14
N THR A 333 29.83 4.98 17.13
CA THR A 333 29.53 4.75 18.56
C THR A 333 28.43 5.66 19.10
N ALA A 334 27.77 6.45 18.23
CA ALA A 334 26.64 7.28 18.68
C ALA A 334 25.51 6.40 19.20
N ASP A 335 24.94 6.78 20.32
CA ASP A 335 23.75 6.10 20.82
C ASP A 335 22.56 6.38 19.90
N TRP A 336 21.92 5.32 19.40
CA TRP A 336 20.74 5.43 18.53
C TRP A 336 19.62 6.28 19.16
N ARG A 337 19.54 6.35 20.49
CA ARG A 337 18.55 7.14 21.21
C ARG A 337 18.67 8.64 20.97
N SER A 338 19.85 9.11 20.60
CA SER A 338 20.09 10.53 20.25
C SER A 338 19.42 10.95 18.93
N PHE A 339 18.95 9.98 18.11
CA PHE A 339 18.26 10.19 16.85
C PHE A 339 16.73 10.02 16.94
N ARG A 340 16.19 9.95 18.15
CA ARG A 340 14.76 9.83 18.36
C ARG A 340 14.02 11.08 17.90
N VAL A 341 12.92 10.85 17.19
CA VAL A 341 12.00 11.87 16.67
C VAL A 341 10.56 11.44 16.92
N ARG A 342 9.61 12.32 16.66
CA ARG A 342 8.21 11.90 16.61
C ARG A 342 7.94 11.15 15.32
N PRO A 343 7.07 10.12 15.30
CA PRO A 343 6.59 9.52 14.05
C PRO A 343 6.02 10.56 13.07
N ARG A 344 5.38 11.61 13.58
CA ARG A 344 4.88 12.74 12.78
C ARG A 344 5.97 13.41 11.95
N ASP A 345 7.18 13.53 12.47
CA ASP A 345 8.29 14.15 11.76
C ASP A 345 8.71 13.30 10.56
N VAL A 346 8.60 11.95 10.68
CA VAL A 346 8.79 11.01 9.56
C VAL A 346 7.66 11.18 8.53
N GLU A 347 6.40 11.25 8.96
CA GLU A 347 5.26 11.48 8.06
C GLU A 347 5.41 12.77 7.24
N MET A 348 5.75 13.88 7.91
CA MET A 348 5.92 15.18 7.25
C MET A 348 7.03 15.16 6.20
N ALA A 349 8.12 14.43 6.47
CA ALA A 349 9.27 14.39 5.58
C ALA A 349 9.13 13.40 4.42
N THR A 350 8.31 12.34 4.58
CA THR A 350 8.17 11.26 3.60
C THR A 350 6.85 11.28 2.84
N GLY A 351 5.83 11.93 3.39
CA GLY A 351 4.45 11.86 2.90
C GLY A 351 3.74 10.53 3.26
N LEU A 352 4.38 9.69 4.06
CA LEU A 352 3.77 8.44 4.53
C LEU A 352 2.69 8.74 5.57
N ARG A 353 1.75 7.80 5.73
CA ARG A 353 0.81 7.77 6.84
C ARG A 353 1.08 6.52 7.66
N LEU A 354 1.68 6.69 8.82
CA LEU A 354 2.01 5.59 9.73
C LEU A 354 0.77 5.16 10.52
N PHE A 355 0.66 3.86 10.84
CA PHE A 355 -0.41 3.29 11.64
C PHE A 355 -1.81 3.64 11.09
N ALA A 356 -1.98 3.53 9.77
CA ALA A 356 -3.14 4.05 9.05
C ALA A 356 -4.47 3.47 9.55
N ASP A 357 -4.46 2.24 10.07
CA ASP A 357 -5.64 1.50 10.52
C ASP A 357 -5.88 1.59 12.04
N VAL A 358 -4.96 2.22 12.79
CA VAL A 358 -5.16 2.49 14.23
C VAL A 358 -6.23 3.57 14.38
N PRO A 359 -7.18 3.43 15.33
CA PRO A 359 -8.21 4.45 15.58
C PRO A 359 -7.63 5.86 15.67
N HIS A 360 -8.27 6.81 14.98
CA HIS A 360 -7.73 8.16 14.76
C HIS A 360 -7.25 8.84 16.06
N GLU A 361 -8.08 8.80 17.10
CA GLU A 361 -7.76 9.43 18.39
C GLU A 361 -6.53 8.82 19.06
N VAL A 362 -6.34 7.51 18.96
CA VAL A 362 -5.15 6.80 19.49
C VAL A 362 -3.93 7.14 18.64
N ARG A 363 -4.07 7.04 17.33
CA ARG A 363 -3.01 7.32 16.37
C ARG A 363 -2.42 8.71 16.55
N GLU A 364 -3.26 9.74 16.64
CA GLU A 364 -2.80 11.15 16.77
C GLU A 364 -1.94 11.35 18.02
N VAL A 365 -2.25 10.68 19.12
CA VAL A 365 -1.41 10.72 20.32
C VAL A 365 -0.07 9.99 20.10
N LEU A 366 -0.10 8.86 19.43
CA LEU A 366 1.12 8.05 19.23
C LEU A 366 2.09 8.71 18.26
N VAL A 367 1.60 9.31 17.17
CA VAL A 367 2.47 9.94 16.16
C VAL A 367 3.12 11.23 16.65
N ASP A 368 2.56 11.89 17.66
CA ASP A 368 3.10 13.15 18.23
C ASP A 368 4.00 12.94 19.47
N ARG A 369 4.27 11.68 19.83
CA ARG A 369 5.09 11.35 21.00
C ARG A 369 6.51 10.94 20.61
N VAL A 370 7.51 11.48 21.30
CA VAL A 370 8.89 10.96 21.25
C VAL A 370 9.06 9.88 22.31
N ASP A 371 9.66 8.75 21.96
CA ASP A 371 10.01 7.70 22.93
C ASP A 371 11.09 8.20 23.89
N VAL A 372 10.84 8.09 25.19
CA VAL A 372 11.78 8.48 26.24
C VAL A 372 12.23 7.29 27.12
N ALA A 373 11.76 6.08 26.78
CA ALA A 373 12.15 4.90 27.54
C ALA A 373 13.63 4.61 27.42
N PRO A 374 14.27 4.02 28.43
CA PRO A 374 15.71 3.71 28.46
C PRO A 374 16.14 2.71 27.39
#